data_3de34f1521003365019d7af581081c37
#
_entry.id   3de34f1521003365019d7af581081c37
#
_cell.length_a   1.000
_cell.length_b   1.000
_cell.length_c   1.000
_cell.angle_alpha   90.00
_cell.angle_beta   90.00
_cell.angle_gamma   90.00
#
_symmetry.space_group_name_H-M   'P 1'
#
loop_
_entity.id
_entity.type
_entity.pdbx_description
1 polymer ?
#
loop_
_entity_poly.entity_id
_entity_poly.type
_entity_poly.pdbx_seq_one_letter_code
_entity_poly.pdbx_strand_id
1 'polypeptide(L)'
;MSSLALRLLAGAAALTLLAGPVLAQDATKPAEAPATAAPAPAPAAAGDQAGKPDDPVAATVNGQPILRSEVLEAINSLPQQYRQMPVEMLVPLMAEQVATARLVAQKGVDAGLQNDPEVKARLETAERRIIQDVWLQRQIKAKVTDQAIQDAYKKYLADNPAQDQVKARHILVDSEDKAKDLIKKLEGGAKFEELANANTTDPSGKESGGDLGWFSKEQMVPEFADAAFKLEKGKYTTTPVKSQFGWHVILVEDKRTLPQPTLDEVKPQLEEQLSQALVPQIIAEVKQGAQIVVMGQDGKPLPPPSTDAPAADPSAPAPADPAAPPAPAK
;
A
#
# COMPACT_ATOMS: atom_id res chain seq x y z
N MET A 1 12.99 18.56 29.20
CA MET A 1 11.94 19.37 29.87
C MET A 1 11.39 20.34 28.84
N SER A 2 10.24 20.08 28.26
CA SER A 2 9.37 21.06 27.60
C SER A 2 8.11 20.31 27.12
N SER A 3 7.05 20.60 27.82
CA SER A 3 5.70 20.08 27.60
C SER A 3 5.13 20.62 26.30
N LEU A 4 4.72 19.74 25.40
CA LEU A 4 3.95 20.11 24.20
C LEU A 4 2.47 19.86 24.49
N ALA A 5 1.73 20.95 24.71
CA ALA A 5 0.30 20.95 24.98
C ALA A 5 -0.49 20.61 23.70
N LEU A 6 -1.30 19.56 23.81
CA LEU A 6 -2.29 19.12 22.83
C LEU A 6 -3.46 20.14 22.80
N ARG A 7 -3.58 20.94 21.74
CA ARG A 7 -4.75 21.80 21.50
C ARG A 7 -5.76 21.05 20.65
N LEU A 8 -6.83 20.59 21.30
CA LEU A 8 -8.08 20.20 20.64
C LEU A 8 -8.77 21.48 20.12
N LEU A 9 -8.96 21.56 18.79
CA LEU A 9 -9.85 22.54 18.16
C LEU A 9 -11.25 21.93 18.11
N ALA A 10 -12.08 22.31 19.06
CA ALA A 10 -13.53 22.15 19.00
C ALA A 10 -14.12 23.31 18.18
N GLY A 11 -14.54 23.04 16.95
CA GLY A 11 -15.30 23.97 16.12
C GLY A 11 -16.75 24.02 16.58
N ALA A 12 -17.11 24.98 17.43
CA ALA A 12 -18.49 25.29 17.77
C ALA A 12 -19.09 26.16 16.66
N ALA A 13 -20.04 25.63 15.90
CA ALA A 13 -20.92 26.42 15.03
C ALA A 13 -21.98 27.10 15.89
N ALA A 14 -21.84 28.40 16.09
CA ALA A 14 -22.83 29.23 16.75
C ALA A 14 -23.99 29.53 15.80
N LEU A 15 -25.16 28.98 16.12
CA LEU A 15 -26.44 29.31 15.47
C LEU A 15 -27.02 30.53 16.20
N THR A 16 -26.96 31.72 15.57
CA THR A 16 -27.61 32.93 16.09
C THR A 16 -29.08 32.91 15.72
N LEU A 17 -29.94 32.76 16.74
CA LEU A 17 -31.38 33.03 16.66
C LEU A 17 -31.61 34.54 16.70
N LEU A 18 -32.16 35.10 15.63
CA LEU A 18 -32.75 36.44 15.61
C LEU A 18 -34.20 36.35 16.11
N ALA A 19 -34.45 36.87 17.28
CA ALA A 19 -35.81 37.11 17.82
C ALA A 19 -36.35 38.46 17.30
N GLY A 20 -37.41 38.44 16.57
CA GLY A 20 -38.25 39.63 16.23
C GLY A 20 -39.54 39.64 17.06
N PRO A 21 -40.12 40.80 17.33
CA PRO A 21 -41.14 40.95 18.37
C PRO A 21 -42.56 40.51 17.95
N VAL A 22 -43.21 39.87 18.90
CA VAL A 22 -44.61 39.48 18.87
C VAL A 22 -45.50 40.74 19.04
N LEU A 23 -46.45 40.96 18.11
CA LEU A 23 -47.61 41.81 18.34
C LEU A 23 -48.81 40.91 18.66
N ALA A 24 -49.33 41.07 19.84
CA ALA A 24 -50.55 40.47 20.29
C ALA A 24 -51.79 41.11 19.59
N GLN A 25 -52.72 40.29 19.14
CA GLN A 25 -54.12 40.70 18.96
C GLN A 25 -55.06 39.59 19.42
N ASP A 26 -55.90 40.02 20.29
CA ASP A 26 -56.99 39.40 21.00
C ASP A 26 -58.21 39.17 20.08
N ALA A 27 -58.91 38.02 20.19
CA ALA A 27 -60.35 37.95 20.05
C ALA A 27 -60.94 36.52 20.18
N THR A 28 -61.42 36.17 21.29
CA THR A 28 -62.71 35.48 21.60
C THR A 28 -63.35 34.47 20.63
N LYS A 29 -63.38 33.16 21.11
CA LYS A 29 -64.53 32.22 21.28
C LYS A 29 -65.23 31.64 20.02
N PRO A 30 -65.82 30.39 20.08
CA PRO A 30 -65.99 29.41 21.16
C PRO A 30 -65.62 27.96 20.80
N ALA A 31 -65.68 27.11 21.83
CA ALA A 31 -65.40 25.69 21.87
C ALA A 31 -66.31 24.83 20.97
N GLU A 32 -65.68 23.87 20.29
CA GLU A 32 -66.35 22.69 19.75
C GLU A 32 -65.59 21.44 20.27
N ALA A 33 -66.31 20.40 20.64
CA ALA A 33 -65.93 19.26 21.41
C ALA A 33 -64.99 18.32 20.63
N PRO A 34 -64.20 17.40 21.29
CA PRO A 34 -63.11 16.70 20.72
C PRO A 34 -63.58 15.57 19.79
N ALA A 35 -63.12 15.64 18.53
CA ALA A 35 -63.17 14.51 17.64
C ALA A 35 -62.13 13.47 18.15
N THR A 36 -62.61 12.27 18.40
CA THR A 36 -61.87 11.09 18.76
C THR A 36 -60.62 10.92 17.85
N ALA A 37 -59.43 11.07 18.42
CA ALA A 37 -58.19 10.73 17.78
C ALA A 37 -58.19 9.24 17.44
N ALA A 38 -58.06 8.92 16.17
CA ALA A 38 -57.77 7.58 15.72
C ALA A 38 -56.47 7.09 16.40
N PRO A 39 -56.43 5.84 16.87
CA PRO A 39 -55.19 5.33 17.47
C PRO A 39 -54.05 5.39 16.45
N ALA A 40 -52.93 5.94 16.89
CA ALA A 40 -51.67 5.87 16.15
C ALA A 40 -51.41 4.41 15.73
N PRO A 41 -50.93 4.15 14.51
CA PRO A 41 -50.59 2.81 14.12
C PRO A 41 -49.53 2.29 15.11
N ALA A 42 -49.83 1.13 15.70
CA ALA A 42 -48.92 0.41 16.58
C ALA A 42 -47.57 0.27 15.86
N PRO A 43 -46.44 0.38 16.57
CA PRO A 43 -45.15 0.12 15.97
C PRO A 43 -45.20 -1.27 15.33
N ALA A 44 -44.91 -1.33 14.02
CA ALA A 44 -44.82 -2.59 13.31
C ALA A 44 -43.91 -3.52 14.12
N ALA A 45 -44.45 -4.70 14.43
CA ALA A 45 -43.76 -5.73 15.18
C ALA A 45 -42.31 -5.82 14.67
N ALA A 46 -41.37 -5.70 15.59
CA ALA A 46 -39.96 -6.01 15.36
C ALA A 46 -39.89 -7.40 14.77
N GLY A 47 -39.86 -7.48 13.45
CA GLY A 47 -39.55 -8.72 12.74
C GLY A 47 -38.19 -9.17 13.22
N ASP A 48 -38.13 -10.41 13.56
CA ASP A 48 -37.02 -11.21 14.02
C ASP A 48 -35.79 -10.99 13.11
N GLN A 49 -35.05 -9.91 13.29
CA GLN A 49 -33.72 -9.67 12.75
C GLN A 49 -32.70 -9.91 13.86
N ALA A 50 -32.77 -11.11 14.46
CA ALA A 50 -31.63 -11.68 15.13
C ALA A 50 -30.52 -11.76 14.08
N GLY A 51 -29.43 -11.02 14.28
CA GLY A 51 -28.25 -11.10 13.42
C GLY A 51 -27.90 -12.57 13.20
N LYS A 52 -27.38 -12.90 12.02
CA LYS A 52 -26.86 -14.25 11.77
C LYS A 52 -25.94 -14.63 12.94
N PRO A 53 -25.87 -15.90 13.35
CA PRO A 53 -25.03 -16.32 14.49
C PRO A 53 -23.59 -15.82 14.43
N ASP A 54 -23.11 -15.50 13.22
CA ASP A 54 -21.75 -15.03 12.95
C ASP A 54 -21.62 -13.48 12.87
N ASP A 55 -22.72 -12.71 13.01
CA ASP A 55 -22.70 -11.25 12.94
C ASP A 55 -23.54 -10.63 14.07
N PRO A 56 -22.95 -10.50 15.26
CA PRO A 56 -23.67 -10.03 16.45
C PRO A 56 -24.05 -8.54 16.33
N VAL A 57 -25.13 -8.17 17.03
CA VAL A 57 -25.57 -6.78 17.16
C VAL A 57 -24.52 -6.01 17.97
N ALA A 58 -23.97 -4.93 17.39
CA ALA A 58 -23.02 -4.03 18.04
C ALA A 58 -23.73 -2.87 18.78
N ALA A 59 -24.85 -2.39 18.25
CA ALA A 59 -25.69 -1.35 18.86
C ALA A 59 -27.14 -1.45 18.36
N THR A 60 -28.04 -0.67 18.94
CA THR A 60 -29.40 -0.49 18.43
C THR A 60 -29.74 1.00 18.34
N VAL A 61 -30.48 1.40 17.31
CA VAL A 61 -31.00 2.74 17.14
C VAL A 61 -32.49 2.66 16.81
N ASN A 62 -33.32 3.27 17.64
CA ASN A 62 -34.79 3.19 17.52
C ASN A 62 -35.32 1.73 17.42
N GLY A 63 -34.67 0.79 18.14
CA GLY A 63 -35.02 -0.63 18.11
C GLY A 63 -34.49 -1.39 16.89
N GLN A 64 -33.87 -0.73 15.93
CA GLN A 64 -33.21 -1.39 14.77
C GLN A 64 -31.76 -1.75 15.10
N PRO A 65 -31.33 -2.97 14.82
CA PRO A 65 -29.97 -3.40 15.10
C PRO A 65 -28.97 -2.77 14.14
N ILE A 66 -27.79 -2.48 14.67
CA ILE A 66 -26.56 -2.19 13.93
C ILE A 66 -25.65 -3.40 14.12
N LEU A 67 -25.30 -4.04 13.03
CA LEU A 67 -24.51 -5.26 13.06
C LEU A 67 -23.01 -4.95 13.23
N ARG A 68 -22.28 -5.88 13.81
CA ARG A 68 -20.82 -5.74 13.97
C ARG A 68 -20.12 -5.57 12.62
N SER A 69 -20.59 -6.24 11.57
CA SER A 69 -20.05 -6.08 10.21
C SER A 69 -20.12 -4.64 9.71
N GLU A 70 -21.22 -3.93 9.96
CA GLU A 70 -21.40 -2.52 9.60
C GLU A 70 -20.39 -1.62 10.32
N VAL A 71 -20.15 -1.90 11.61
CA VAL A 71 -19.17 -1.16 12.40
C VAL A 71 -17.75 -1.45 11.93
N LEU A 72 -17.44 -2.70 11.59
CA LEU A 72 -16.13 -3.08 11.05
C LEU A 72 -15.88 -2.44 9.67
N GLU A 73 -16.90 -2.32 8.82
CA GLU A 73 -16.78 -1.61 7.54
C GLU A 73 -16.45 -0.12 7.77
N ALA A 74 -17.14 0.53 8.74
CA ALA A 74 -16.84 1.89 9.13
C ALA A 74 -15.41 2.04 9.69
N ILE A 75 -14.93 1.08 10.49
CA ILE A 75 -13.53 1.05 10.99
C ILE A 75 -12.55 0.92 9.82
N ASN A 76 -12.84 0.06 8.84
CA ASN A 76 -11.98 -0.14 7.67
C ASN A 76 -11.88 1.11 6.78
N SER A 77 -12.87 2.01 6.83
CA SER A 77 -12.85 3.28 6.11
C SER A 77 -12.00 4.36 6.79
N LEU A 78 -11.56 4.14 8.05
CA LEU A 78 -10.70 5.07 8.77
C LEU A 78 -9.31 5.18 8.15
N PRO A 79 -8.65 6.36 8.27
CA PRO A 79 -7.23 6.49 7.92
C PRO A 79 -6.37 5.46 8.65
N GLN A 80 -5.27 5.04 8.00
CA GLN A 80 -4.40 3.95 8.48
C GLN A 80 -3.91 4.13 9.92
N GLN A 81 -3.65 5.37 10.33
CA GLN A 81 -3.20 5.69 11.70
C GLN A 81 -4.19 5.26 12.79
N TYR A 82 -5.50 5.30 12.53
CA TYR A 82 -6.52 4.87 13.47
C TYR A 82 -6.73 3.36 13.45
N ARG A 83 -6.49 2.69 12.33
CA ARG A 83 -6.62 1.24 12.17
C ARG A 83 -5.55 0.44 12.92
N GLN A 84 -4.52 1.11 13.47
CA GLN A 84 -3.52 0.48 14.34
C GLN A 84 -4.02 0.26 15.78
N MET A 85 -5.15 0.88 16.15
CA MET A 85 -5.75 0.66 17.47
C MET A 85 -6.47 -0.71 17.53
N PRO A 86 -6.52 -1.34 18.70
CA PRO A 86 -7.30 -2.57 18.90
C PRO A 86 -8.76 -2.38 18.48
N VAL A 87 -9.30 -3.31 17.69
CA VAL A 87 -10.67 -3.24 17.16
C VAL A 87 -11.70 -3.15 18.28
N GLU A 88 -11.44 -3.82 19.41
CA GLU A 88 -12.31 -3.82 20.59
C GLU A 88 -12.50 -2.42 21.21
N MET A 89 -11.52 -1.54 21.08
CA MET A 89 -11.63 -0.14 21.51
C MET A 89 -12.35 0.73 20.50
N LEU A 90 -12.25 0.40 19.22
CA LEU A 90 -12.87 1.16 18.13
C LEU A 90 -14.37 0.83 17.98
N VAL A 91 -14.77 -0.42 18.24
CA VAL A 91 -16.16 -0.88 18.03
C VAL A 91 -17.18 -0.04 18.79
N PRO A 92 -17.07 0.28 20.10
CA PRO A 92 -18.08 1.08 20.79
C PRO A 92 -18.19 2.50 20.22
N LEU A 93 -17.05 3.14 19.96
CA LEU A 93 -16.99 4.50 19.40
C LEU A 93 -17.59 4.56 17.99
N MET A 94 -17.23 3.61 17.15
CA MET A 94 -17.71 3.57 15.77
C MET A 94 -19.17 3.13 15.69
N ALA A 95 -19.65 2.28 16.61
CA ALA A 95 -21.06 1.92 16.69
C ALA A 95 -21.94 3.13 16.98
N GLU A 96 -21.53 4.03 17.88
CA GLU A 96 -22.24 5.28 18.14
C GLU A 96 -22.23 6.20 16.90
N GLN A 97 -21.09 6.29 16.20
CA GLN A 97 -21.00 7.09 14.97
C GLN A 97 -21.90 6.54 13.86
N VAL A 98 -21.92 5.21 13.65
CA VAL A 98 -22.82 4.55 12.69
C VAL A 98 -24.27 4.77 13.06
N ALA A 99 -24.62 4.67 14.36
CA ALA A 99 -25.97 4.96 14.85
C ALA A 99 -26.41 6.41 14.54
N THR A 100 -25.51 7.36 14.83
CA THR A 100 -25.76 8.79 14.54
C THR A 100 -25.93 9.05 13.06
N ALA A 101 -25.05 8.47 12.21
CA ALA A 101 -25.14 8.59 10.76
C ALA A 101 -26.48 8.03 10.23
N ARG A 102 -26.94 6.90 10.77
CA ARG A 102 -28.25 6.31 10.42
C ARG A 102 -29.43 7.22 10.81
N LEU A 103 -29.39 7.85 12.00
CA LEU A 103 -30.39 8.81 12.42
C LEU A 103 -30.43 10.03 11.50
N VAL A 104 -29.29 10.57 11.11
CA VAL A 104 -29.20 11.70 10.16
C VAL A 104 -29.77 11.31 8.81
N ALA A 105 -29.40 10.14 8.30
CA ALA A 105 -29.93 9.62 7.04
C ALA A 105 -31.46 9.44 7.10
N GLN A 106 -31.99 8.92 8.21
CA GLN A 106 -33.45 8.78 8.40
C GLN A 106 -34.14 10.14 8.34
N LYS A 107 -33.58 11.19 8.94
CA LYS A 107 -34.15 12.56 8.84
C LYS A 107 -34.16 13.04 7.37
N GLY A 108 -33.15 12.70 6.58
CA GLY A 108 -33.17 12.99 5.15
C GLY A 108 -34.30 12.26 4.42
N VAL A 109 -34.48 10.97 4.72
CA VAL A 109 -35.59 10.17 4.17
C VAL A 109 -36.99 10.75 4.58
N ASP A 110 -37.14 11.10 5.85
CA ASP A 110 -38.39 11.72 6.37
C ASP A 110 -38.67 13.04 5.67
N ALA A 111 -37.66 13.79 5.27
CA ALA A 111 -37.77 15.02 4.48
C ALA A 111 -37.97 14.78 2.97
N GLY A 112 -38.03 13.53 2.51
CA GLY A 112 -38.25 13.18 1.09
C GLY A 112 -37.03 13.30 0.19
N LEU A 113 -35.83 13.46 0.75
CA LEU A 113 -34.60 13.67 -0.03
C LEU A 113 -34.23 12.50 -0.96
N GLN A 114 -34.74 11.29 -0.75
CA GLN A 114 -34.59 10.17 -1.69
C GLN A 114 -35.18 10.46 -3.08
N ASN A 115 -36.10 11.46 -3.18
CA ASN A 115 -36.71 11.90 -4.43
C ASN A 115 -36.03 13.13 -5.03
N ASP A 116 -35.08 13.74 -4.29
CA ASP A 116 -34.38 14.94 -4.70
C ASP A 116 -33.50 14.68 -5.95
N PRO A 117 -33.52 15.58 -6.95
CA PRO A 117 -32.72 15.42 -8.16
C PRO A 117 -31.21 15.29 -7.90
N GLU A 118 -30.68 16.00 -6.90
CA GLU A 118 -29.26 15.91 -6.54
C GLU A 118 -28.93 14.52 -5.97
N VAL A 119 -29.77 13.98 -5.09
CA VAL A 119 -29.58 12.65 -4.52
C VAL A 119 -29.64 11.59 -5.63
N LYS A 120 -30.62 11.69 -6.53
CA LYS A 120 -30.72 10.77 -7.68
C LYS A 120 -29.49 10.81 -8.57
N ALA A 121 -28.99 11.99 -8.92
CA ALA A 121 -27.79 12.13 -9.75
C ALA A 121 -26.53 11.54 -9.07
N ARG A 122 -26.41 11.70 -7.74
CA ARG A 122 -25.32 11.10 -6.95
C ARG A 122 -25.44 9.58 -6.89
N LEU A 123 -26.67 9.04 -6.72
CA LEU A 123 -26.90 7.60 -6.73
C LEU A 123 -26.56 6.97 -8.09
N GLU A 124 -27.01 7.57 -9.20
CA GLU A 124 -26.67 7.10 -10.54
C GLU A 124 -25.15 7.10 -10.80
N THR A 125 -24.46 8.12 -10.28
CA THR A 125 -23.00 8.19 -10.40
C THR A 125 -22.31 7.11 -9.57
N ALA A 126 -22.79 6.88 -8.34
CA ALA A 126 -22.27 5.82 -7.47
C ALA A 126 -22.56 4.42 -8.06
N GLU A 127 -23.77 4.21 -8.59
CA GLU A 127 -24.16 2.97 -9.25
C GLU A 127 -23.25 2.64 -10.43
N ARG A 128 -23.02 3.60 -11.34
CA ARG A 128 -22.10 3.41 -12.48
C ARG A 128 -20.70 3.03 -12.02
N ARG A 129 -20.20 3.70 -10.99
CA ARG A 129 -18.88 3.41 -10.43
C ARG A 129 -18.79 2.00 -9.85
N ILE A 130 -19.79 1.61 -9.04
CA ILE A 130 -19.85 0.28 -8.43
C ILE A 130 -19.92 -0.80 -9.53
N ILE A 131 -20.77 -0.61 -10.53
CA ILE A 131 -20.88 -1.54 -11.68
C ILE A 131 -19.54 -1.67 -12.40
N GLN A 132 -18.85 -0.55 -12.67
CA GLN A 132 -17.55 -0.53 -13.31
C GLN A 132 -16.52 -1.31 -12.48
N ASP A 133 -16.43 -1.03 -11.18
CA ASP A 133 -15.47 -1.66 -10.29
C ASP A 133 -15.71 -3.17 -10.18
N VAL A 134 -16.95 -3.59 -9.95
CA VAL A 134 -17.33 -5.00 -9.82
C VAL A 134 -17.08 -5.74 -11.15
N TRP A 135 -17.44 -5.12 -12.29
CA TRP A 135 -17.19 -5.72 -13.59
C TRP A 135 -15.70 -5.92 -13.85
N LEU A 136 -14.89 -4.88 -13.61
CA LEU A 136 -13.44 -4.94 -13.80
C LEU A 136 -12.79 -6.01 -12.91
N GLN A 137 -13.17 -6.06 -11.64
CA GLN A 137 -12.67 -7.09 -10.71
C GLN A 137 -13.03 -8.51 -11.19
N ARG A 138 -14.24 -8.72 -11.72
CA ARG A 138 -14.65 -10.01 -12.26
C ARG A 138 -13.84 -10.39 -13.51
N GLN A 139 -13.54 -9.43 -14.40
CA GLN A 139 -12.69 -9.67 -15.56
C GLN A 139 -11.26 -10.04 -15.15
N ILE A 140 -10.67 -9.31 -14.19
CA ILE A 140 -9.35 -9.62 -13.65
C ILE A 140 -9.35 -11.02 -13.06
N LYS A 141 -10.30 -11.32 -12.16
CA LYS A 141 -10.40 -12.64 -11.51
C LYS A 141 -10.54 -13.79 -12.52
N ALA A 142 -11.26 -13.58 -13.61
CA ALA A 142 -11.42 -14.59 -14.65
C ALA A 142 -10.12 -14.84 -15.46
N LYS A 143 -9.25 -13.83 -15.57
CA LYS A 143 -7.99 -13.90 -16.32
C LYS A 143 -6.79 -14.30 -15.42
N VAL A 144 -6.81 -14.03 -14.12
CA VAL A 144 -5.81 -14.49 -13.15
C VAL A 144 -6.11 -15.94 -12.77
N THR A 145 -5.80 -16.83 -13.69
CA THR A 145 -5.99 -18.28 -13.53
C THR A 145 -4.75 -18.92 -12.90
N ASP A 146 -4.89 -20.13 -12.38
CA ASP A 146 -3.75 -20.91 -11.88
C ASP A 146 -2.67 -21.07 -12.96
N GLN A 147 -3.07 -21.24 -14.22
CA GLN A 147 -2.12 -21.30 -15.33
C GLN A 147 -1.36 -19.99 -15.53
N ALA A 148 -2.05 -18.85 -15.48
CA ALA A 148 -1.42 -17.54 -15.59
C ALA A 148 -0.42 -17.31 -14.44
N ILE A 149 -0.77 -17.72 -13.22
CA ILE A 149 0.12 -17.64 -12.04
C ILE A 149 1.34 -18.55 -12.24
N GLN A 150 1.15 -19.78 -12.74
CA GLN A 150 2.26 -20.70 -13.02
C GLN A 150 3.22 -20.14 -14.09
N ASP A 151 2.67 -19.53 -15.14
CA ASP A 151 3.49 -18.94 -16.19
C ASP A 151 4.23 -17.69 -15.73
N ALA A 152 3.57 -16.86 -14.90
CA ALA A 152 4.22 -15.74 -14.23
C ALA A 152 5.35 -16.22 -13.27
N TYR A 153 5.13 -17.33 -12.55
CA TYR A 153 6.14 -17.92 -11.68
C TYR A 153 7.34 -18.45 -12.46
N LYS A 154 7.14 -19.13 -13.58
CA LYS A 154 8.24 -19.56 -14.45
C LYS A 154 9.08 -18.37 -14.92
N LYS A 155 8.40 -17.28 -15.33
CA LYS A 155 9.08 -16.05 -15.70
C LYS A 155 9.82 -15.44 -14.52
N TYR A 156 9.21 -15.39 -13.35
CA TYR A 156 9.84 -14.89 -12.12
C TYR A 156 11.13 -15.67 -11.80
N LEU A 157 11.11 -17.00 -11.89
CA LEU A 157 12.31 -17.85 -11.66
C LEU A 157 13.39 -17.60 -12.70
N ALA A 158 13.02 -17.35 -13.95
CA ALA A 158 13.97 -17.03 -15.01
C ALA A 158 14.63 -15.65 -14.79
N ASP A 159 13.85 -14.67 -14.37
CA ASP A 159 14.31 -13.31 -14.08
C ASP A 159 15.10 -13.23 -12.76
N ASN A 160 14.86 -14.18 -11.83
CA ASN A 160 15.50 -14.27 -10.52
C ASN A 160 16.18 -15.64 -10.34
N PRO A 161 17.30 -15.90 -10.98
CA PRO A 161 17.99 -17.18 -10.87
C PRO A 161 18.46 -17.42 -9.43
N ALA A 162 18.62 -18.68 -9.07
CA ALA A 162 19.19 -19.07 -7.79
C ALA A 162 20.56 -18.41 -7.60
N GLN A 163 20.79 -17.85 -6.41
CA GLN A 163 21.99 -17.08 -6.12
C GLN A 163 23.02 -17.96 -5.42
N ASP A 164 24.17 -18.12 -6.07
CA ASP A 164 25.33 -18.71 -5.42
C ASP A 164 25.97 -17.71 -4.47
N GLN A 165 26.32 -18.17 -3.29
CA GLN A 165 27.04 -17.42 -2.28
C GLN A 165 28.31 -18.17 -1.85
N VAL A 166 29.33 -17.38 -1.60
CA VAL A 166 30.60 -17.85 -1.07
C VAL A 166 30.85 -17.23 0.28
N LYS A 167 31.28 -18.04 1.26
CA LYS A 167 31.83 -17.55 2.52
C LYS A 167 33.33 -17.57 2.40
N ALA A 168 33.96 -16.41 2.54
CA ALA A 168 35.42 -16.34 2.34
C ALA A 168 36.10 -15.42 3.35
N ARG A 169 37.40 -15.62 3.45
CA ARG A 169 38.37 -14.71 4.09
C ARG A 169 39.28 -14.13 3.04
N HIS A 170 39.81 -12.94 3.29
CA HIS A 170 40.85 -12.37 2.44
C HIS A 170 41.97 -11.70 3.23
N ILE A 171 43.09 -11.57 2.58
CA ILE A 171 44.21 -10.72 3.01
C ILE A 171 44.45 -9.73 1.88
N LEU A 172 44.29 -8.44 2.17
CA LEU A 172 44.58 -7.36 1.23
C LEU A 172 45.96 -6.77 1.55
N VAL A 173 46.80 -6.61 0.56
CA VAL A 173 48.13 -6.01 0.67
C VAL A 173 48.40 -5.06 -0.50
N ASP A 174 49.38 -4.17 -0.32
CA ASP A 174 49.75 -3.11 -1.26
C ASP A 174 50.61 -3.59 -2.44
N SER A 175 51.24 -4.79 -2.34
CA SER A 175 52.12 -5.28 -3.39
C SER A 175 51.94 -6.77 -3.68
N GLU A 176 52.20 -7.14 -4.93
CA GLU A 176 52.16 -8.52 -5.40
C GLU A 176 53.14 -9.43 -4.66
N ASP A 177 54.36 -8.91 -4.38
CA ASP A 177 55.41 -9.67 -3.70
C ASP A 177 54.98 -10.04 -2.27
N LYS A 178 54.35 -9.11 -1.53
CA LYS A 178 53.78 -9.42 -0.21
C LYS A 178 52.72 -10.51 -0.30
N ALA A 179 51.83 -10.44 -1.30
CA ALA A 179 50.80 -11.46 -1.49
C ALA A 179 51.42 -12.84 -1.83
N LYS A 180 52.46 -12.90 -2.67
CA LYS A 180 53.18 -14.12 -2.97
C LYS A 180 53.86 -14.71 -1.73
N ASP A 181 54.48 -13.86 -0.88
CA ASP A 181 55.11 -14.32 0.36
C ASP A 181 54.09 -14.87 1.37
N LEU A 182 52.87 -14.29 1.43
CA LEU A 182 51.76 -14.83 2.23
C LEU A 182 51.31 -16.20 1.71
N ILE A 183 51.21 -16.37 0.40
CA ILE A 183 50.87 -17.65 -0.21
C ILE A 183 51.92 -18.72 0.15
N LYS A 184 53.23 -18.42 0.05
CA LYS A 184 54.30 -19.33 0.47
C LYS A 184 54.18 -19.71 1.95
N LYS A 185 53.82 -18.77 2.83
CA LYS A 185 53.61 -19.08 4.26
C LYS A 185 52.41 -20.01 4.47
N LEU A 186 51.32 -19.80 3.71
CA LEU A 186 50.16 -20.69 3.74
C LEU A 186 50.52 -22.10 3.24
N GLU A 187 51.33 -22.23 2.17
CA GLU A 187 51.89 -23.51 1.69
C GLU A 187 52.72 -24.19 2.77
N GLY A 188 53.44 -23.42 3.58
CA GLY A 188 54.19 -23.88 4.74
C GLY A 188 53.37 -24.24 5.97
N GLY A 189 52.01 -24.13 5.90
CA GLY A 189 51.13 -24.54 6.97
C GLY A 189 50.75 -23.41 7.96
N ALA A 190 51.09 -22.16 7.65
CA ALA A 190 50.64 -21.03 8.46
C ALA A 190 49.09 -20.88 8.42
N LYS A 191 48.50 -20.41 9.51
CA LYS A 191 47.07 -20.21 9.57
C LYS A 191 46.66 -18.90 8.85
N PHE A 192 45.62 -18.98 8.04
CA PHE A 192 45.14 -17.87 7.24
C PHE A 192 44.72 -16.67 8.11
N GLU A 193 44.00 -16.93 9.19
CA GLU A 193 43.50 -15.91 10.13
C GLU A 193 44.64 -15.14 10.80
N GLU A 194 45.70 -15.85 11.22
CA GLU A 194 46.87 -15.22 11.85
C GLU A 194 47.61 -14.32 10.85
N LEU A 195 47.74 -14.78 9.60
CA LEU A 195 48.36 -13.99 8.55
C LEU A 195 47.48 -12.77 8.16
N ALA A 196 46.17 -12.95 8.12
CA ALA A 196 45.24 -11.86 7.85
C ALA A 196 45.35 -10.77 8.90
N ASN A 197 45.24 -11.13 10.20
CA ASN A 197 45.34 -10.17 11.29
C ASN A 197 46.65 -9.38 11.30
N ALA A 198 47.77 -10.07 10.93
CA ALA A 198 49.11 -9.48 10.96
C ALA A 198 49.41 -8.60 9.74
N ASN A 199 48.86 -8.89 8.57
CA ASN A 199 49.34 -8.33 7.32
C ASN A 199 48.31 -7.58 6.48
N THR A 200 46.98 -7.78 6.72
CA THR A 200 45.96 -7.11 5.90
C THR A 200 45.97 -5.59 6.07
N THR A 201 45.82 -4.88 4.97
CA THR A 201 45.58 -3.44 4.95
C THR A 201 44.08 -3.08 5.03
N ASP A 202 43.22 -4.09 4.91
CA ASP A 202 41.78 -3.92 5.10
C ASP A 202 41.45 -3.73 6.59
N PRO A 203 40.93 -2.55 6.99
CA PRO A 203 40.64 -2.29 8.38
C PRO A 203 39.60 -3.25 8.98
N SER A 204 38.66 -3.72 8.17
CA SER A 204 37.60 -4.63 8.62
C SER A 204 38.09 -6.05 8.84
N GLY A 205 39.15 -6.42 8.17
CA GLY A 205 39.79 -7.75 8.23
C GLY A 205 40.78 -7.94 9.39
N LYS A 206 41.29 -6.86 10.00
CA LYS A 206 42.41 -6.92 10.97
C LYS A 206 42.09 -7.67 12.27
N GLU A 207 40.83 -7.65 12.71
CA GLU A 207 40.42 -8.29 13.98
C GLU A 207 39.58 -9.53 13.76
N SER A 208 39.09 -9.70 12.52
CA SER A 208 38.23 -10.82 12.12
C SER A 208 38.95 -11.97 11.42
N GLY A 209 40.29 -11.91 11.29
CA GLY A 209 41.06 -12.86 10.50
C GLY A 209 40.70 -12.79 9.02
N GLY A 210 40.33 -11.62 8.51
CA GLY A 210 39.97 -11.37 7.13
C GLY A 210 38.57 -11.87 6.73
N ASP A 211 37.68 -12.19 7.69
CA ASP A 211 36.34 -12.74 7.42
C ASP A 211 35.46 -11.70 6.70
N LEU A 212 34.89 -12.10 5.55
CA LEU A 212 33.96 -11.31 4.75
C LEU A 212 32.52 -11.79 4.90
N GLY A 213 32.28 -12.88 5.63
CA GLY A 213 30.98 -13.52 5.70
C GLY A 213 30.53 -14.11 4.36
N TRP A 214 29.22 -14.26 4.20
CA TRP A 214 28.59 -14.73 2.97
C TRP A 214 28.33 -13.55 2.02
N PHE A 215 28.71 -13.73 0.75
CA PHE A 215 28.46 -12.74 -0.30
C PHE A 215 28.11 -13.41 -1.63
N SER A 216 27.33 -12.70 -2.45
CA SER A 216 27.07 -13.05 -3.85
C SER A 216 28.09 -12.39 -4.77
N LYS A 217 28.13 -12.84 -6.03
CA LYS A 217 29.12 -12.38 -7.00
C LYS A 217 29.04 -10.86 -7.25
N GLU A 218 27.84 -10.32 -7.25
CA GLU A 218 27.52 -8.91 -7.52
C GLU A 218 27.92 -7.95 -6.40
N GLN A 219 28.15 -8.47 -5.19
CA GLN A 219 28.52 -7.68 -4.01
C GLN A 219 30.03 -7.36 -3.95
N MET A 220 30.84 -7.99 -4.81
CA MET A 220 32.27 -7.84 -4.81
C MET A 220 32.76 -7.29 -6.15
N VAL A 221 33.98 -6.71 -6.14
CA VAL A 221 34.62 -6.29 -7.38
C VAL A 221 34.88 -7.51 -8.29
N PRO A 222 34.73 -7.35 -9.62
CA PRO A 222 34.73 -8.50 -10.56
C PRO A 222 35.92 -9.43 -10.42
N GLU A 223 37.11 -8.89 -10.28
CA GLU A 223 38.36 -9.68 -10.21
C GLU A 223 38.39 -10.55 -8.95
N PHE A 224 37.93 -10.01 -7.82
CA PHE A 224 37.83 -10.74 -6.55
C PHE A 224 36.77 -11.83 -6.64
N ALA A 225 35.56 -11.44 -7.11
CA ALA A 225 34.44 -12.36 -7.25
C ALA A 225 34.76 -13.52 -8.16
N ASP A 226 35.38 -13.27 -9.34
CA ASP A 226 35.72 -14.31 -10.28
C ASP A 226 36.77 -15.31 -9.69
N ALA A 227 37.68 -14.82 -8.88
CA ALA A 227 38.66 -15.70 -8.20
C ALA A 227 37.94 -16.50 -7.07
N ALA A 228 37.18 -15.86 -6.21
CA ALA A 228 36.52 -16.52 -5.09
C ALA A 228 35.53 -17.61 -5.56
N PHE A 229 34.72 -17.31 -6.58
CA PHE A 229 33.68 -18.24 -7.07
C PHE A 229 34.30 -19.43 -7.86
N LYS A 230 35.52 -19.30 -8.41
CA LYS A 230 36.26 -20.42 -9.05
C LYS A 230 36.91 -21.36 -8.06
N LEU A 231 37.24 -20.88 -6.85
CA LEU A 231 37.87 -21.71 -5.83
C LEU A 231 36.91 -22.76 -5.31
N GLU A 232 37.42 -23.92 -4.94
CA GLU A 232 36.67 -24.93 -4.19
C GLU A 232 36.64 -24.59 -2.69
N LYS A 233 35.65 -25.13 -1.97
CA LYS A 233 35.58 -25.05 -0.51
C LYS A 233 36.87 -25.52 0.16
N GLY A 234 37.36 -24.73 1.10
CA GLY A 234 38.59 -24.98 1.83
C GLY A 234 39.90 -24.65 1.06
N LYS A 235 39.78 -24.07 -0.14
CA LYS A 235 40.96 -23.69 -0.95
C LYS A 235 41.17 -22.18 -0.91
N TYR A 236 42.45 -21.81 -1.07
CA TYR A 236 42.85 -20.41 -1.21
C TYR A 236 43.51 -20.18 -2.58
N THR A 237 43.64 -18.91 -2.98
CA THR A 237 44.28 -18.51 -4.24
C THR A 237 45.77 -18.81 -4.17
N THR A 238 46.29 -19.58 -5.15
CA THR A 238 47.72 -19.89 -5.29
C THR A 238 48.46 -18.80 -6.07
N THR A 239 47.75 -17.84 -6.63
CA THR A 239 48.28 -16.64 -7.28
C THR A 239 47.56 -15.41 -6.72
N PRO A 240 48.29 -14.29 -6.50
CA PRO A 240 47.69 -13.06 -6.04
C PRO A 240 46.61 -12.53 -7.01
N VAL A 241 45.49 -12.05 -6.47
CA VAL A 241 44.38 -11.45 -7.25
C VAL A 241 44.50 -9.93 -7.17
N LYS A 242 44.68 -9.27 -8.31
CA LYS A 242 44.77 -7.82 -8.38
C LYS A 242 43.39 -7.19 -8.50
N SER A 243 43.13 -6.16 -7.72
CA SER A 243 41.97 -5.27 -7.85
C SER A 243 42.39 -3.79 -7.75
N GLN A 244 41.45 -2.90 -7.83
CA GLN A 244 41.67 -1.47 -7.60
C GLN A 244 42.14 -1.13 -6.16
N PHE A 245 41.88 -2.03 -5.19
CA PHE A 245 42.25 -1.84 -3.77
C PHE A 245 43.65 -2.37 -3.44
N GLY A 246 44.25 -3.18 -4.31
CA GLY A 246 45.54 -3.81 -4.09
C GLY A 246 45.55 -5.27 -4.53
N TRP A 247 46.29 -6.08 -3.78
CA TRP A 247 46.50 -7.49 -4.05
C TRP A 247 45.87 -8.35 -2.98
N HIS A 248 45.05 -9.31 -3.38
CA HIS A 248 44.31 -10.19 -2.50
C HIS A 248 44.83 -11.61 -2.50
N VAL A 249 44.86 -12.22 -1.32
CA VAL A 249 44.87 -13.67 -1.13
C VAL A 249 43.52 -14.05 -0.55
N ILE A 250 42.82 -14.98 -1.18
CA ILE A 250 41.43 -15.30 -0.87
C ILE A 250 41.36 -16.77 -0.43
N LEU A 251 40.69 -17.04 0.69
CA LEU A 251 40.33 -18.37 1.18
C LEU A 251 38.84 -18.55 1.14
N VAL A 252 38.33 -19.56 0.45
CA VAL A 252 36.89 -19.92 0.47
C VAL A 252 36.64 -20.89 1.61
N GLU A 253 35.87 -20.49 2.60
CA GLU A 253 35.49 -21.35 3.73
C GLU A 253 34.31 -22.27 3.36
N ASP A 254 33.31 -21.73 2.67
CA ASP A 254 32.13 -22.48 2.30
C ASP A 254 31.45 -21.89 1.04
N LYS A 255 30.56 -22.69 0.44
CA LYS A 255 29.73 -22.31 -0.71
C LYS A 255 28.32 -22.79 -0.49
N ARG A 256 27.34 -21.98 -0.88
CA ARG A 256 25.93 -22.35 -0.89
C ARG A 256 25.21 -21.72 -2.06
N THR A 257 24.15 -22.37 -2.49
CA THR A 257 23.17 -21.77 -3.40
C THR A 257 21.94 -21.44 -2.60
N LEU A 258 21.51 -20.19 -2.59
CA LEU A 258 20.23 -19.79 -2.01
C LEU A 258 19.13 -20.34 -2.92
N PRO A 259 18.18 -21.11 -2.36
CA PRO A 259 17.06 -21.59 -3.15
C PRO A 259 16.22 -20.42 -3.66
N GLN A 260 15.65 -20.59 -4.84
CA GLN A 260 14.66 -19.65 -5.34
C GLN A 260 13.39 -19.74 -4.46
N PRO A 261 12.66 -18.63 -4.27
CA PRO A 261 11.39 -18.65 -3.54
C PRO A 261 10.40 -19.63 -4.17
N THR A 262 9.65 -20.32 -3.34
CA THR A 262 8.56 -21.21 -3.77
C THR A 262 7.40 -20.40 -4.36
N LEU A 263 6.53 -21.07 -5.14
CA LEU A 263 5.33 -20.44 -5.67
C LEU A 263 4.46 -19.86 -4.55
N ASP A 264 4.29 -20.58 -3.44
CA ASP A 264 3.44 -20.13 -2.33
C ASP A 264 3.95 -18.84 -1.69
N GLU A 265 5.28 -18.67 -1.60
CA GLU A 265 5.90 -17.47 -1.04
C GLU A 265 5.69 -16.24 -1.93
N VAL A 266 5.70 -16.39 -3.24
CA VAL A 266 5.59 -15.26 -4.20
C VAL A 266 4.22 -15.13 -4.84
N LYS A 267 3.30 -16.08 -4.63
CA LYS A 267 1.98 -16.10 -5.25
C LYS A 267 1.18 -14.82 -5.04
N PRO A 268 1.08 -14.24 -3.83
CA PRO A 268 0.34 -12.98 -3.64
C PRO A 268 0.92 -11.82 -4.46
N GLN A 269 2.24 -11.75 -4.57
CA GLN A 269 2.92 -10.74 -5.37
C GLN A 269 2.67 -10.94 -6.86
N LEU A 270 2.69 -12.19 -7.33
CA LEU A 270 2.42 -12.51 -8.74
C LEU A 270 0.97 -12.23 -9.13
N GLU A 271 0.02 -12.55 -8.26
CA GLU A 271 -1.40 -12.24 -8.45
C GLU A 271 -1.64 -10.73 -8.57
N GLU A 272 -1.00 -9.94 -7.72
CA GLU A 272 -1.08 -8.47 -7.77
C GLU A 272 -0.47 -7.91 -9.06
N GLN A 273 0.73 -8.38 -9.45
CA GLN A 273 1.38 -7.96 -10.69
C GLN A 273 0.55 -8.32 -11.93
N LEU A 274 0.00 -9.54 -11.97
CA LEU A 274 -0.90 -9.97 -13.04
C LEU A 274 -2.16 -9.11 -13.10
N SER A 275 -2.76 -8.82 -11.94
CA SER A 275 -3.96 -7.98 -11.85
C SER A 275 -3.68 -6.58 -12.39
N GLN A 276 -2.58 -5.96 -11.99
CA GLN A 276 -2.18 -4.63 -12.47
C GLN A 276 -1.90 -4.63 -13.98
N ALA A 277 -1.23 -5.66 -14.50
CA ALA A 277 -0.91 -5.78 -15.91
C ALA A 277 -2.15 -6.03 -16.79
N LEU A 278 -3.22 -6.63 -16.25
CA LEU A 278 -4.46 -6.92 -16.97
C LEU A 278 -5.35 -5.69 -17.14
N VAL A 279 -5.32 -4.72 -16.22
CA VAL A 279 -6.20 -3.55 -16.27
C VAL A 279 -6.12 -2.80 -17.62
N PRO A 280 -4.93 -2.39 -18.11
CA PRO A 280 -4.84 -1.69 -19.38
C PRO A 280 -5.30 -2.54 -20.57
N GLN A 281 -5.09 -3.87 -20.53
CA GLN A 281 -5.53 -4.78 -21.56
C GLN A 281 -7.06 -4.88 -21.61
N ILE A 282 -7.71 -5.04 -20.46
CA ILE A 282 -9.16 -5.08 -20.33
C ILE A 282 -9.77 -3.75 -20.82
N ILE A 283 -9.18 -2.62 -20.44
CA ILE A 283 -9.64 -1.30 -20.90
C ILE A 283 -9.47 -1.16 -22.41
N ALA A 284 -8.38 -1.67 -22.99
CA ALA A 284 -8.19 -1.67 -24.44
C ALA A 284 -9.24 -2.55 -25.15
N GLU A 285 -9.55 -3.74 -24.61
CA GLU A 285 -10.63 -4.62 -25.10
C GLU A 285 -11.99 -3.90 -25.07
N VAL A 286 -12.33 -3.21 -23.98
CA VAL A 286 -13.58 -2.45 -23.86
C VAL A 286 -13.66 -1.31 -24.86
N LYS A 287 -12.54 -0.69 -25.20
CA LYS A 287 -12.49 0.39 -26.19
C LYS A 287 -12.60 -0.10 -27.64
N GLN A 288 -12.39 -1.40 -27.88
CA GLN A 288 -12.53 -1.96 -29.23
C GLN A 288 -13.97 -1.81 -29.74
N GLY A 289 -14.12 -1.15 -30.87
CA GLY A 289 -15.43 -0.88 -31.47
C GLY A 289 -16.22 0.29 -30.87
N ALA A 290 -15.73 0.93 -29.82
CA ALA A 290 -16.32 2.13 -29.25
C ALA A 290 -15.81 3.39 -29.96
N GLN A 291 -16.73 4.28 -30.36
CA GLN A 291 -16.37 5.60 -30.86
C GLN A 291 -16.30 6.59 -29.70
N ILE A 292 -15.08 6.95 -29.28
CA ILE A 292 -14.86 7.94 -28.22
C ILE A 292 -14.44 9.25 -28.89
N VAL A 293 -15.27 10.30 -28.73
CA VAL A 293 -14.97 11.64 -29.21
C VAL A 293 -14.78 12.55 -27.98
N VAL A 294 -13.57 13.05 -27.81
CA VAL A 294 -13.25 14.02 -26.75
C VAL A 294 -13.48 15.42 -27.27
N MET A 295 -14.24 16.24 -26.52
CA MET A 295 -14.51 17.62 -26.86
C MET A 295 -13.58 18.56 -26.12
N GLY A 296 -13.05 19.56 -26.83
CA GLY A 296 -12.30 20.67 -26.24
C GLY A 296 -13.21 21.64 -25.47
N GLN A 297 -12.61 22.59 -24.78
CA GLN A 297 -13.36 23.65 -24.05
C GLN A 297 -14.20 24.54 -24.99
N ASP A 298 -13.86 24.58 -26.27
CA ASP A 298 -14.59 25.28 -27.31
C ASP A 298 -15.76 24.49 -27.91
N GLY A 299 -16.05 23.30 -27.37
CA GLY A 299 -17.09 22.37 -27.84
C GLY A 299 -16.78 21.68 -29.15
N LYS A 300 -15.55 21.77 -29.68
CA LYS A 300 -15.15 21.05 -30.89
C LYS A 300 -14.43 19.74 -30.55
N PRO A 301 -14.56 18.72 -31.42
CA PRO A 301 -13.82 17.49 -31.25
C PRO A 301 -12.31 17.73 -31.23
N LEU A 302 -11.63 17.20 -30.20
CA LEU A 302 -10.18 17.15 -30.18
C LEU A 302 -9.68 16.06 -31.13
N PRO A 303 -8.54 16.26 -31.81
CA PRO A 303 -7.92 15.21 -32.58
C PRO A 303 -7.62 14.01 -31.66
N PRO A 304 -7.70 12.77 -32.15
CA PRO A 304 -7.34 11.61 -31.36
C PRO A 304 -5.89 11.78 -30.86
N PRO A 305 -5.59 11.34 -29.62
CA PRO A 305 -4.23 11.40 -29.10
C PRO A 305 -3.31 10.66 -30.07
N SER A 306 -2.25 11.35 -30.53
CA SER A 306 -1.25 10.74 -31.41
C SER A 306 -0.60 9.57 -30.67
N THR A 307 -0.58 8.41 -31.29
CA THR A 307 0.07 7.20 -30.78
C THR A 307 1.59 7.36 -30.63
N ASP A 308 2.15 8.45 -31.11
CA ASP A 308 3.59 8.79 -31.04
C ASP A 308 3.98 9.72 -29.89
N ALA A 309 3.06 10.04 -28.96
CA ALA A 309 3.46 10.74 -27.75
C ALA A 309 4.27 9.78 -26.86
N PRO A 310 5.54 10.08 -26.53
CA PRO A 310 6.29 9.28 -25.58
C PRO A 310 5.49 9.21 -24.29
N ALA A 311 5.39 8.00 -23.71
CA ALA A 311 4.75 7.80 -22.42
C ALA A 311 5.30 8.84 -21.44
N ALA A 312 4.41 9.61 -20.81
CA ALA A 312 4.83 10.62 -19.84
C ALA A 312 5.72 9.94 -18.80
N ASP A 313 6.97 10.42 -18.72
CA ASP A 313 7.94 9.94 -17.75
C ASP A 313 7.37 10.20 -16.34
N PRO A 314 7.08 9.15 -15.53
CA PRO A 314 6.55 9.33 -14.19
C PRO A 314 7.54 10.03 -13.23
N SER A 315 8.78 10.27 -13.67
CA SER A 315 9.81 11.01 -12.92
C SER A 315 9.91 12.49 -13.31
N ALA A 316 9.12 12.99 -14.28
CA ALA A 316 9.12 14.38 -14.62
C ALA A 316 8.53 15.23 -13.47
N PRO A 317 9.21 16.29 -13.02
CA PRO A 317 8.68 17.18 -11.99
C PRO A 317 7.37 17.82 -12.47
N ALA A 318 6.37 17.85 -11.57
CA ALA A 318 5.09 18.48 -11.83
C ALA A 318 5.29 19.91 -12.34
N PRO A 319 4.50 20.39 -13.33
CA PRO A 319 4.59 21.76 -13.80
C PRO A 319 4.36 22.71 -12.63
N ALA A 320 5.23 23.71 -12.49
CA ALA A 320 5.16 24.70 -11.43
C ALA A 320 3.81 25.41 -11.46
N ASP A 321 3.17 25.51 -10.30
CA ASP A 321 1.93 26.24 -10.08
C ASP A 321 2.06 27.68 -10.62
N PRO A 322 1.13 28.19 -11.41
CA PRO A 322 1.18 29.58 -11.83
C PRO A 322 1.12 30.49 -10.60
N ALA A 323 2.13 31.33 -10.48
CA ALA A 323 2.38 32.22 -9.35
C ALA A 323 1.12 32.92 -8.85
N ALA A 324 0.91 32.86 -7.54
CA ALA A 324 -0.12 33.64 -6.84
C ALA A 324 0.00 35.13 -7.15
N PRO A 325 -1.11 35.88 -7.29
CA PRO A 325 -1.07 37.31 -7.55
C PRO A 325 -0.41 38.06 -6.39
N PRO A 326 0.34 39.15 -6.66
CA PRO A 326 1.04 39.92 -5.63
C PRO A 326 0.04 40.56 -4.66
N ALA A 327 0.37 40.51 -3.36
CA ALA A 327 -0.41 41.14 -2.30
C ALA A 327 -0.45 42.66 -2.51
N PRO A 328 -1.57 43.34 -2.14
CA PRO A 328 -1.68 44.79 -2.31
C PRO A 328 -0.72 45.51 -1.38
N ALA A 329 0.02 46.47 -1.95
CA ALA A 329 0.92 47.35 -1.20
C ALA A 329 0.11 48.21 -0.20
N LYS A 330 0.68 48.35 1.01
CA LYS A 330 0.21 49.31 2.03
C LYS A 330 0.68 50.73 1.70
#